data_017e5f7a3305d3f8aaae465a9289fbae
#
_entry.id   017e5f7a3305d3f8aaae465a9289fbae
#
_cell.length_a   1.000
_cell.length_b   1.000
_cell.length_c   1.000
_cell.angle_alpha   90.00
_cell.angle_beta   90.00
_cell.angle_gamma   90.00
#
_symmetry.space_group_name_H-M   'P 1'
#
loop_
_entity.id
_entity.type
_entity.pdbx_description
1 polymer ?
#
loop_
_entity_poly.entity_id
_entity_poly.type
_entity_poly.pdbx_seq_one_letter_code
_entity_poly.pdbx_strand_id
1 'polypeptide(L)'
;MMENVKPQRRRKIPSWAPQALGYSVSAACLAWVLRGYQFSDLVAAIRSLDWRWITLAISSDLAVYVCHGWRWNTLLGPVVRLRLWRTVQAIYIGLFANEVLPLRTGELIRCYLLAHWNNLRLSLSFASAAVERLIDGFWMLGAFLVTASFVHRIPRDITLLVQALGALLIGGAAALLWVVLRKQEPHAVMSESRWSATLRHVVEGLHLMGSWRSLGATSLISLLYLLLQMFSIYALLRADAMDLSFWQAAGILTIIRLATVVPNAPGNLGLANAACVLALRLFDVEINDAKTFSMIMFAALTVPLLAGGAIATALTGLDLGELHKRARSGARPPHATPSAESKGL
;
A
#
# COMPACT_ATOMS: atom_id res chain seq x y z
N MET A 1 -17.41 25.10 49.40
CA MET A 1 -16.79 25.91 48.35
C MET A 1 -16.29 24.92 47.32
N MET A 2 -17.12 24.58 46.33
CA MET A 2 -16.76 23.65 45.27
C MET A 2 -16.22 24.45 44.08
N GLU A 3 -14.95 24.29 43.82
CA GLU A 3 -14.23 24.97 42.75
C GLU A 3 -14.61 24.38 41.37
N ASN A 4 -15.21 25.20 40.55
CA ASN A 4 -15.74 24.86 39.25
C ASN A 4 -14.58 24.74 38.25
N VAL A 5 -13.99 23.53 38.11
CA VAL A 5 -12.95 23.26 37.11
C VAL A 5 -13.60 23.27 35.72
N LYS A 6 -13.42 24.37 34.98
CA LYS A 6 -13.83 24.48 33.58
C LYS A 6 -13.09 23.41 32.77
N PRO A 7 -13.79 22.59 31.93
CA PRO A 7 -13.13 21.63 31.09
C PRO A 7 -12.24 22.38 30.05
N GLN A 8 -10.95 22.04 30.04
CA GLN A 8 -10.01 22.54 29.04
C GLN A 8 -10.52 22.15 27.64
N ARG A 9 -10.89 23.14 26.85
CA ARG A 9 -11.21 22.96 25.42
C ARG A 9 -9.96 22.42 24.72
N ARG A 10 -9.87 21.10 24.47
CA ARG A 10 -8.88 20.54 23.54
C ARG A 10 -9.03 21.26 22.21
N ARG A 11 -8.01 22.02 21.81
CA ARG A 11 -7.92 22.64 20.48
C ARG A 11 -8.06 21.54 19.45
N LYS A 12 -9.18 21.48 18.73
CA LYS A 12 -9.36 20.56 17.60
C LYS A 12 -8.38 20.97 16.53
N ILE A 13 -7.45 20.08 16.20
CA ILE A 13 -6.54 20.29 15.04
C ILE A 13 -7.42 20.45 13.81
N PRO A 14 -7.24 21.52 13.01
CA PRO A 14 -8.03 21.73 11.81
C PRO A 14 -7.89 20.54 10.84
N SER A 15 -8.98 20.18 10.17
CA SER A 15 -9.02 19.01 9.27
C SER A 15 -8.05 19.10 8.07
N TRP A 16 -7.63 20.31 7.73
CA TRP A 16 -6.64 20.57 6.67
C TRP A 16 -5.18 20.43 7.12
N ALA A 17 -4.90 20.48 8.43
CA ALA A 17 -3.52 20.47 8.95
C ALA A 17 -2.70 19.22 8.59
N PRO A 18 -3.24 17.97 8.67
CA PRO A 18 -2.51 16.79 8.23
C PRO A 18 -2.21 16.79 6.73
N GLN A 19 -3.12 17.37 5.92
CA GLN A 19 -2.91 17.49 4.48
C GLN A 19 -1.82 18.51 4.17
N ALA A 20 -1.87 19.68 4.79
CA ALA A 20 -0.87 20.73 4.64
C ALA A 20 0.52 20.23 5.03
N LEU A 21 0.63 19.47 6.15
CA LEU A 21 1.88 18.87 6.56
C LEU A 21 2.40 17.88 5.50
N GLY A 22 1.55 16.98 5.01
CA GLY A 22 1.95 16.02 3.98
C GLY A 22 2.42 16.67 2.69
N TYR A 23 1.71 17.69 2.21
CA TYR A 23 2.14 18.46 1.03
C TYR A 23 3.43 19.22 1.26
N SER A 24 3.62 19.83 2.44
CA SER A 24 4.84 20.57 2.79
C SER A 24 6.05 19.64 2.84
N VAL A 25 5.93 18.48 3.47
CA VAL A 25 6.99 17.46 3.52
C VAL A 25 7.36 17.01 2.10
N SER A 26 6.37 16.65 1.28
CA SER A 26 6.61 16.21 -0.09
C SER A 26 7.24 17.30 -0.96
N ALA A 27 6.78 18.54 -0.85
CA ALA A 27 7.36 19.68 -1.56
C ALA A 27 8.81 19.92 -1.13
N ALA A 28 9.11 19.86 0.17
CA ALA A 28 10.47 20.00 0.69
C ALA A 28 11.39 18.87 0.19
N CYS A 29 10.92 17.62 0.20
CA CYS A 29 11.66 16.48 -0.34
C CYS A 29 11.92 16.63 -1.84
N LEU A 30 10.90 17.02 -2.60
CA LEU A 30 11.05 17.23 -4.04
C LEU A 30 12.02 18.37 -4.35
N ALA A 31 11.90 19.50 -3.64
CA ALA A 31 12.82 20.62 -3.77
C ALA A 31 14.27 20.22 -3.44
N TRP A 32 14.48 19.36 -2.41
CA TRP A 32 15.78 18.82 -2.09
C TRP A 32 16.35 17.93 -3.20
N VAL A 33 15.55 17.03 -3.76
CA VAL A 33 15.94 16.16 -4.88
C VAL A 33 16.32 17.00 -6.10
N LEU A 34 15.51 18.02 -6.43
CA LEU A 34 15.73 18.87 -7.60
C LEU A 34 16.80 19.93 -7.41
N ARG A 35 17.25 20.17 -6.17
CA ARG A 35 18.28 21.19 -5.90
C ARG A 35 19.59 20.85 -6.59
N GLY A 36 20.02 21.74 -7.51
CA GLY A 36 21.26 21.56 -8.28
C GLY A 36 21.21 20.42 -9.30
N TYR A 37 20.03 19.89 -9.61
CA TYR A 37 19.83 18.84 -10.60
C TYR A 37 19.70 19.43 -12.00
N GLN A 38 20.43 18.85 -12.96
CA GLN A 38 20.37 19.25 -14.35
C GLN A 38 19.47 18.29 -15.14
N PHE A 39 18.39 18.82 -15.69
CA PHE A 39 17.43 17.99 -16.47
C PHE A 39 18.06 17.39 -17.75
N SER A 40 19.17 17.95 -18.24
CA SER A 40 19.99 17.35 -19.30
C SER A 40 20.44 15.93 -18.96
N ASP A 41 20.79 15.69 -17.67
CA ASP A 41 21.28 14.40 -17.20
C ASP A 41 20.17 13.34 -17.28
N LEU A 42 18.93 13.74 -16.93
CA LEU A 42 17.74 12.87 -17.09
C LEU A 42 17.52 12.48 -18.56
N VAL A 43 17.61 13.45 -19.47
CA VAL A 43 17.42 13.18 -20.90
C VAL A 43 18.52 12.27 -21.43
N ALA A 44 19.77 12.49 -21.03
CA ALA A 44 20.89 11.64 -21.38
C ALA A 44 20.71 10.21 -20.85
N ALA A 45 20.36 10.07 -19.59
CA ALA A 45 20.10 8.78 -18.95
C ALA A 45 18.96 8.02 -19.64
N ILE A 46 17.82 8.67 -19.95
CA ILE A 46 16.70 8.04 -20.65
C ILE A 46 17.13 7.47 -22.03
N ARG A 47 18.05 8.14 -22.71
CA ARG A 47 18.57 7.67 -24.01
C ARG A 47 19.51 6.47 -23.89
N SER A 48 20.20 6.34 -22.76
CA SER A 48 21.14 5.23 -22.48
C SER A 48 20.48 4.02 -21.82
N LEU A 49 19.19 4.11 -21.42
CA LEU A 49 18.49 3.01 -20.77
C LEU A 49 18.40 1.75 -21.64
N ASP A 50 18.63 0.60 -21.04
CA ASP A 50 18.28 -0.68 -21.66
C ASP A 50 16.77 -0.93 -21.53
N TRP A 51 16.06 -0.67 -22.62
CA TRP A 51 14.60 -0.81 -22.70
C TRP A 51 14.09 -2.23 -22.48
N ARG A 52 14.93 -3.24 -22.61
CA ARG A 52 14.56 -4.64 -22.30
C ARG A 52 14.33 -4.77 -20.79
N TRP A 53 15.24 -4.22 -20.00
CA TRP A 53 15.10 -4.21 -18.55
C TRP A 53 13.96 -3.31 -18.07
N ILE A 54 13.72 -2.17 -18.71
CA ILE A 54 12.55 -1.31 -18.45
C ILE A 54 11.25 -2.09 -18.68
N THR A 55 11.16 -2.82 -19.80
CA THR A 55 9.96 -3.62 -20.10
C THR A 55 9.75 -4.72 -19.06
N LEU A 56 10.82 -5.40 -18.63
CA LEU A 56 10.76 -6.40 -17.55
C LEU A 56 10.32 -5.78 -16.22
N ALA A 57 10.84 -4.61 -15.87
CA ALA A 57 10.47 -3.89 -14.66
C ALA A 57 8.97 -3.55 -14.64
N ILE A 58 8.47 -2.95 -15.72
CA ILE A 58 7.05 -2.58 -15.85
C ILE A 58 6.17 -3.84 -15.86
N SER A 59 6.56 -4.88 -16.59
CA SER A 59 5.80 -6.14 -16.64
C SER A 59 5.71 -6.80 -15.26
N SER A 60 6.82 -6.79 -14.51
CA SER A 60 6.85 -7.31 -13.14
C SER A 60 5.95 -6.48 -12.22
N ASP A 61 5.98 -5.14 -12.32
CA ASP A 61 5.13 -4.26 -11.52
C ASP A 61 3.64 -4.45 -11.85
N LEU A 62 3.28 -4.62 -13.12
CA LEU A 62 1.91 -4.95 -13.51
C LEU A 62 1.48 -6.33 -12.96
N ALA A 63 2.39 -7.31 -12.95
CA ALA A 63 2.14 -8.63 -12.37
C ALA A 63 1.93 -8.54 -10.85
N VAL A 64 2.55 -7.58 -10.15
CA VAL A 64 2.32 -7.29 -8.73
C VAL A 64 0.84 -7.03 -8.45
N TYR A 65 0.15 -6.25 -9.29
CA TYR A 65 -1.27 -5.92 -9.08
C TYR A 65 -2.19 -7.12 -9.33
N VAL A 66 -1.87 -7.96 -10.30
CA VAL A 66 -2.59 -9.23 -10.52
C VAL A 66 -2.37 -10.18 -9.34
N CYS A 67 -1.12 -10.29 -8.87
CA CYS A 67 -0.76 -11.10 -7.72
C CYS A 67 -1.48 -10.61 -6.44
N HIS A 68 -1.61 -9.29 -6.27
CA HIS A 68 -2.39 -8.69 -5.20
C HIS A 68 -3.87 -9.10 -5.25
N GLY A 69 -4.48 -9.09 -6.43
CA GLY A 69 -5.86 -9.55 -6.62
C GLY A 69 -6.03 -11.04 -6.33
N TRP A 70 -5.10 -11.87 -6.80
CA TRP A 70 -5.09 -13.29 -6.52
C TRP A 70 -4.97 -13.59 -5.03
N ARG A 71 -4.05 -12.92 -4.34
CA ARG A 71 -3.86 -12.99 -2.90
C ARG A 71 -5.16 -12.67 -2.15
N TRP A 72 -5.82 -11.57 -2.52
CA TRP A 72 -7.07 -11.15 -1.86
C TRP A 72 -8.19 -12.17 -2.08
N ASN A 73 -8.29 -12.73 -3.28
CA ASN A 73 -9.22 -13.81 -3.59
C ASN A 73 -8.94 -15.08 -2.76
N THR A 74 -7.66 -15.43 -2.56
CA THR A 74 -7.24 -16.58 -1.77
C THR A 74 -7.59 -16.39 -0.29
N LEU A 75 -7.36 -15.20 0.25
CA LEU A 75 -7.66 -14.86 1.64
C LEU A 75 -9.16 -14.91 1.93
N LEU A 76 -9.99 -14.39 1.03
CA LEU A 76 -11.44 -14.38 1.16
C LEU A 76 -12.12 -15.65 0.64
N GLY A 77 -11.37 -16.54 0.00
CA GLY A 77 -11.86 -17.78 -0.62
C GLY A 77 -12.73 -18.66 0.28
N PRO A 78 -12.44 -18.81 1.59
CA PRO A 78 -13.28 -19.55 2.52
C PRO A 78 -14.68 -18.93 2.74
N VAL A 79 -14.82 -17.63 2.52
CA VAL A 79 -16.07 -16.86 2.77
C VAL A 79 -16.84 -16.64 1.49
N VAL A 80 -16.15 -16.31 0.39
CA VAL A 80 -16.79 -15.94 -0.88
C VAL A 80 -15.85 -16.23 -2.07
N ARG A 81 -16.43 -16.69 -3.17
CA ARG A 81 -15.70 -16.84 -4.44
C ARG A 81 -15.72 -15.52 -5.20
N LEU A 82 -14.56 -14.87 -5.28
CA LEU A 82 -14.39 -13.62 -6.00
C LEU A 82 -13.90 -13.88 -7.43
N ARG A 83 -14.34 -13.04 -8.37
CA ARG A 83 -13.82 -13.05 -9.74
C ARG A 83 -12.51 -12.24 -9.76
N LEU A 84 -11.38 -12.87 -10.12
CA LEU A 84 -10.05 -12.26 -10.10
C LEU A 84 -10.03 -10.90 -10.81
N TRP A 85 -10.63 -10.81 -11.99
CA TRP A 85 -10.66 -9.56 -12.77
C TRP A 85 -11.32 -8.40 -11.99
N ARG A 86 -12.46 -8.66 -11.33
CA ARG A 86 -13.15 -7.65 -10.51
C ARG A 86 -12.32 -7.20 -9.32
N THR A 87 -11.62 -8.12 -8.70
CA THR A 87 -10.71 -7.80 -7.58
C THR A 87 -9.51 -6.97 -8.06
N VAL A 88 -8.92 -7.33 -9.21
CA VAL A 88 -7.84 -6.57 -9.84
C VAL A 88 -8.31 -5.16 -10.22
N GLN A 89 -9.52 -5.02 -10.79
CA GLN A 89 -10.11 -3.70 -11.07
C GLN A 89 -10.26 -2.85 -9.80
N ALA A 90 -10.77 -3.44 -8.70
CA ALA A 90 -10.91 -2.72 -7.43
C ALA A 90 -9.55 -2.24 -6.89
N ILE A 91 -8.50 -3.06 -7.06
CA ILE A 91 -7.12 -2.70 -6.66
C ILE A 91 -6.60 -1.54 -7.51
N TYR A 92 -6.71 -1.62 -8.84
CA TYR A 92 -6.27 -0.54 -9.73
C TYR A 92 -6.98 0.79 -9.44
N ILE A 93 -8.32 0.76 -9.25
CA ILE A 93 -9.11 1.95 -8.91
C ILE A 93 -8.67 2.51 -7.54
N GLY A 94 -8.45 1.64 -6.55
CA GLY A 94 -7.97 2.07 -5.25
C GLY A 94 -6.57 2.68 -5.30
N LEU A 95 -5.64 2.07 -6.03
CA LEU A 95 -4.28 2.59 -6.19
C LEU A 95 -4.29 3.91 -6.98
N PHE A 96 -5.05 3.99 -8.06
CA PHE A 96 -5.24 5.23 -8.81
C PHE A 96 -5.80 6.35 -7.92
N ALA A 97 -6.77 6.02 -7.07
CA ALA A 97 -7.31 6.97 -6.11
C ALA A 97 -6.26 7.43 -5.08
N ASN A 98 -5.30 6.58 -4.69
CA ASN A 98 -4.19 6.97 -3.82
C ASN A 98 -3.22 7.93 -4.50
N GLU A 99 -3.06 7.83 -5.82
CA GLU A 99 -2.20 8.72 -6.61
C GLU A 99 -2.86 10.10 -6.83
N VAL A 100 -4.20 10.14 -6.92
CA VAL A 100 -4.95 11.36 -7.29
C VAL A 100 -5.55 12.06 -6.05
N LEU A 101 -6.04 11.27 -5.07
CA LEU A 101 -6.76 11.81 -3.92
C LEU A 101 -5.84 11.99 -2.70
N PRO A 102 -6.08 13.04 -1.89
CA PRO A 102 -5.33 13.24 -0.66
C PRO A 102 -5.65 12.17 0.39
N LEU A 103 -4.74 11.99 1.36
CA LEU A 103 -4.89 11.11 2.54
C LEU A 103 -5.00 9.60 2.21
N ARG A 104 -4.52 9.15 1.04
CA ARG A 104 -4.48 7.72 0.67
C ARG A 104 -5.83 7.01 0.85
N THR A 105 -6.90 7.68 0.46
CA THR A 105 -8.27 7.16 0.59
C THR A 105 -8.57 5.98 -0.34
N GLY A 106 -7.68 5.66 -1.26
CA GLY A 106 -7.82 4.52 -2.16
C GLY A 106 -7.91 3.16 -1.46
N GLU A 107 -7.28 3.01 -0.28
CA GLU A 107 -7.46 1.81 0.54
C GLU A 107 -8.92 1.63 0.97
N LEU A 108 -9.58 2.72 1.35
CA LEU A 108 -11.01 2.71 1.69
C LEU A 108 -11.86 2.40 0.46
N ILE A 109 -11.52 3.01 -0.68
CA ILE A 109 -12.24 2.85 -1.95
C ILE A 109 -12.16 1.40 -2.43
N ARG A 110 -10.97 0.77 -2.41
CA ARG A 110 -10.83 -0.64 -2.84
C ARG A 110 -11.62 -1.60 -1.96
N CYS A 111 -11.58 -1.41 -0.63
CA CYS A 111 -12.36 -2.22 0.31
C CYS A 111 -13.86 -2.04 0.10
N TYR A 112 -14.28 -0.81 -0.15
CA TYR A 112 -15.66 -0.48 -0.42
C TYR A 112 -16.16 -1.11 -1.74
N LEU A 113 -15.40 -1.00 -2.83
CA LEU A 113 -15.72 -1.59 -4.12
C LEU A 113 -15.82 -3.12 -4.03
N LEU A 114 -14.86 -3.76 -3.37
CA LEU A 114 -14.89 -5.21 -3.19
C LEU A 114 -16.12 -5.66 -2.41
N ALA A 115 -16.39 -5.00 -1.28
CA ALA A 115 -17.54 -5.31 -0.45
C ALA A 115 -18.85 -5.13 -1.22
N HIS A 116 -18.96 -4.04 -1.97
CA HIS A 116 -20.16 -3.72 -2.73
C HIS A 116 -20.41 -4.69 -3.89
N TRP A 117 -19.39 -4.91 -4.74
CA TRP A 117 -19.54 -5.78 -5.91
C TRP A 117 -19.83 -7.24 -5.57
N ASN A 118 -19.54 -7.66 -4.35
CA ASN A 118 -19.70 -9.03 -3.92
C ASN A 118 -20.69 -9.19 -2.75
N ASN A 119 -21.48 -8.15 -2.44
CA ASN A 119 -22.45 -8.13 -1.34
C ASN A 119 -21.85 -8.56 0.02
N LEU A 120 -20.59 -8.17 0.28
CA LEU A 120 -19.90 -8.44 1.52
C LEU A 120 -20.13 -7.34 2.56
N ARG A 121 -19.97 -7.68 3.82
CA ARG A 121 -19.90 -6.68 4.88
C ARG A 121 -18.60 -5.88 4.72
N LEU A 122 -18.69 -4.56 4.77
CA LEU A 122 -17.52 -3.67 4.65
C LEU A 122 -16.46 -3.96 5.71
N SER A 123 -16.88 -4.33 6.93
CA SER A 123 -15.98 -4.75 8.03
C SER A 123 -15.12 -5.96 7.67
N LEU A 124 -15.67 -6.93 6.92
CA LEU A 124 -14.93 -8.10 6.45
C LEU A 124 -13.85 -7.71 5.44
N SER A 125 -14.15 -6.80 4.52
CA SER A 125 -13.19 -6.29 3.55
C SER A 125 -12.04 -5.53 4.24
N PHE A 126 -12.33 -4.73 5.27
CA PHE A 126 -11.30 -4.07 6.07
C PHE A 126 -10.47 -5.05 6.90
N ALA A 127 -11.11 -6.06 7.50
CA ALA A 127 -10.41 -7.11 8.24
C ALA A 127 -9.43 -7.86 7.34
N SER A 128 -9.84 -8.22 6.11
CA SER A 128 -8.97 -8.87 5.14
C SER A 128 -7.79 -8.00 4.74
N ALA A 129 -8.00 -6.70 4.52
CA ALA A 129 -6.93 -5.77 4.21
C ALA A 129 -5.93 -5.62 5.39
N ALA A 130 -6.40 -5.66 6.64
CA ALA A 130 -5.53 -5.64 7.81
C ALA A 130 -4.66 -6.91 7.90
N VAL A 131 -5.23 -8.10 7.64
CA VAL A 131 -4.47 -9.36 7.57
C VAL A 131 -3.38 -9.30 6.49
N GLU A 132 -3.72 -8.78 5.29
CA GLU A 132 -2.73 -8.56 4.23
C GLU A 132 -1.57 -7.69 4.70
N ARG A 133 -1.84 -6.57 5.37
CA ARG A 133 -0.79 -5.67 5.89
C ARG A 133 0.11 -6.34 6.92
N LEU A 134 -0.42 -7.19 7.77
CA LEU A 134 0.39 -7.95 8.72
C LEU A 134 1.32 -8.93 8.00
N ILE A 135 0.80 -9.71 7.06
CA ILE A 135 1.61 -10.67 6.29
C ILE A 135 2.69 -9.94 5.47
N ASP A 136 2.33 -8.83 4.79
CA ASP A 136 3.29 -7.99 4.04
C ASP A 136 4.40 -7.45 4.94
N GLY A 137 4.03 -7.00 6.15
CA GLY A 137 4.98 -6.50 7.13
C GLY A 137 5.98 -7.57 7.57
N PHE A 138 5.55 -8.82 7.80
CA PHE A 138 6.45 -9.93 8.13
C PHE A 138 7.46 -10.22 7.02
N TRP A 139 7.00 -10.30 5.78
CA TRP A 139 7.89 -10.54 4.65
C TRP A 139 8.84 -9.38 4.41
N MET A 140 8.37 -8.14 4.60
CA MET A 140 9.23 -6.95 4.47
C MET A 140 10.27 -6.87 5.59
N LEU A 141 9.92 -7.26 6.82
CA LEU A 141 10.89 -7.37 7.91
C LEU A 141 11.95 -8.42 7.59
N GLY A 142 11.55 -9.59 7.08
CA GLY A 142 12.47 -10.63 6.60
C GLY A 142 13.42 -10.11 5.51
N ALA A 143 12.90 -9.42 4.50
CA ALA A 143 13.70 -8.81 3.44
C ALA A 143 14.69 -7.78 4.00
N PHE A 144 14.27 -6.96 4.97
CA PHE A 144 15.16 -6.01 5.64
C PHE A 144 16.30 -6.72 6.38
N LEU A 145 16.00 -7.77 7.14
CA LEU A 145 17.03 -8.52 7.89
C LEU A 145 18.05 -9.15 6.95
N VAL A 146 17.60 -9.70 5.82
CA VAL A 146 18.50 -10.20 4.79
C VAL A 146 19.35 -9.07 4.20
N THR A 147 18.74 -7.94 3.82
CA THR A 147 19.48 -6.78 3.30
C THR A 147 20.49 -6.26 4.32
N ALA A 148 20.12 -6.20 5.59
CA ALA A 148 20.97 -5.75 6.67
C ALA A 148 22.28 -6.56 6.82
N SER A 149 22.26 -7.85 6.42
CA SER A 149 23.46 -8.69 6.42
C SER A 149 24.47 -8.30 5.32
N PHE A 150 24.04 -7.58 4.29
CA PHE A 150 24.89 -7.09 3.20
C PHE A 150 25.36 -5.63 3.38
N VAL A 151 24.79 -4.90 4.34
CA VAL A 151 25.10 -3.50 4.59
C VAL A 151 25.94 -3.38 5.86
N HIS A 152 27.22 -3.00 5.72
CA HIS A 152 28.17 -2.96 6.85
C HIS A 152 27.88 -1.82 7.86
N ARG A 153 27.15 -0.78 7.47
CA ARG A 153 26.83 0.37 8.33
C ARG A 153 25.41 0.85 8.10
N ILE A 154 24.45 0.27 8.81
CA ILE A 154 23.09 0.79 8.81
C ILE A 154 23.01 1.92 9.85
N PRO A 155 22.49 3.12 9.51
CA PRO A 155 22.26 4.18 10.46
C PRO A 155 21.38 3.70 11.62
N ARG A 156 21.74 4.10 12.85
CA ARG A 156 21.03 3.68 14.07
C ARG A 156 19.54 4.01 14.03
N ASP A 157 19.18 5.14 13.42
CA ASP A 157 17.80 5.59 13.31
C ASP A 157 16.96 4.64 12.45
N ILE A 158 17.51 4.11 11.36
CA ILE A 158 16.85 3.09 10.52
C ILE A 158 16.68 1.80 11.31
N THR A 159 17.70 1.39 12.06
CA THR A 159 17.64 0.19 12.90
C THR A 159 16.54 0.32 13.97
N LEU A 160 16.47 1.46 14.68
CA LEU A 160 15.45 1.73 15.68
C LEU A 160 14.03 1.75 15.07
N LEU A 161 13.88 2.38 13.91
CA LEU A 161 12.59 2.42 13.21
C LEU A 161 12.12 1.00 12.84
N VAL A 162 13.01 0.18 12.31
CA VAL A 162 12.68 -1.22 11.94
C VAL A 162 12.37 -2.06 13.17
N GLN A 163 13.11 -1.88 14.28
CA GLN A 163 12.80 -2.56 15.53
C GLN A 163 11.42 -2.17 16.08
N ALA A 164 11.08 -0.89 16.05
CA ALA A 164 9.78 -0.39 16.48
C ALA A 164 8.64 -0.95 15.63
N LEU A 165 8.81 -0.93 14.30
CA LEU A 165 7.84 -1.52 13.37
C LEU A 165 7.76 -3.04 13.52
N GLY A 166 8.87 -3.73 13.72
CA GLY A 166 8.91 -5.16 14.00
C GLY A 166 8.14 -5.52 15.28
N ALA A 167 8.36 -4.75 16.35
CA ALA A 167 7.61 -4.92 17.60
C ALA A 167 6.10 -4.68 17.40
N LEU A 168 5.72 -3.66 16.63
CA LEU A 168 4.32 -3.38 16.29
C LEU A 168 3.70 -4.53 15.48
N LEU A 169 4.42 -5.08 14.52
CA LEU A 169 3.97 -6.21 13.70
C LEU A 169 3.80 -7.48 14.55
N ILE A 170 4.77 -7.78 15.42
CA ILE A 170 4.68 -8.93 16.33
C ILE A 170 3.50 -8.76 17.27
N GLY A 171 3.34 -7.58 17.85
CA GLY A 171 2.19 -7.24 18.72
C GLY A 171 0.86 -7.37 17.98
N GLY A 172 0.77 -6.85 16.77
CA GLY A 172 -0.42 -6.96 15.93
C GLY A 172 -0.76 -8.42 15.54
N ALA A 173 0.26 -9.21 15.19
CA ALA A 173 0.08 -10.63 14.90
C ALA A 173 -0.32 -11.44 16.13
N ALA A 174 0.29 -11.16 17.28
CA ALA A 174 -0.07 -11.80 18.55
C ALA A 174 -1.52 -11.46 18.96
N ALA A 175 -1.94 -10.20 18.77
CA ALA A 175 -3.31 -9.78 19.01
C ALA A 175 -4.30 -10.49 18.05
N LEU A 176 -3.95 -10.59 16.77
CA LEU A 176 -4.75 -11.29 15.78
C LEU A 176 -4.87 -12.78 16.09
N LEU A 177 -3.74 -13.43 16.42
CA LEU A 177 -3.69 -14.83 16.80
C LEU A 177 -4.50 -15.08 18.09
N TRP A 178 -4.37 -14.21 19.07
CA TRP A 178 -5.14 -14.26 20.31
C TRP A 178 -6.64 -14.17 20.04
N VAL A 179 -7.08 -13.25 19.15
CA VAL A 179 -8.47 -13.12 18.73
C VAL A 179 -8.94 -14.39 18.02
N VAL A 180 -8.13 -14.96 17.12
CA VAL A 180 -8.46 -16.19 16.36
C VAL A 180 -8.52 -17.41 17.26
N LEU A 181 -7.62 -17.53 18.24
CA LEU A 181 -7.56 -18.68 19.16
C LEU A 181 -8.60 -18.61 20.28
N ARG A 182 -9.00 -17.41 20.71
CA ARG A 182 -10.10 -17.27 21.68
C ARG A 182 -11.44 -17.55 21.01
N LYS A 183 -11.85 -18.82 21.01
CA LYS A 183 -13.23 -19.26 20.78
C LYS A 183 -14.13 -18.81 21.94
N GLN A 184 -14.23 -17.53 22.23
CA GLN A 184 -15.18 -17.07 23.22
C GLN A 184 -16.55 -16.89 22.58
N GLU A 185 -17.53 -17.55 23.14
CA GLU A 185 -18.95 -17.27 22.98
C GLU A 185 -19.16 -15.76 23.09
N PRO A 186 -19.77 -15.09 22.09
CA PRO A 186 -19.85 -13.62 22.08
C PRO A 186 -20.77 -13.02 23.15
N HIS A 187 -21.16 -13.74 24.18
CA HIS A 187 -22.31 -13.43 25.05
C HIS A 187 -22.00 -12.65 26.32
N ALA A 188 -20.73 -12.42 26.69
CA ALA A 188 -20.55 -12.08 28.10
C ALA A 188 -20.12 -10.65 28.46
N VAL A 189 -19.53 -9.81 27.66
CA VAL A 189 -19.01 -8.51 28.20
C VAL A 189 -18.91 -7.37 27.17
N MET A 190 -19.91 -7.05 26.38
CA MET A 190 -19.79 -5.78 25.63
C MET A 190 -21.13 -5.03 25.58
N SER A 191 -21.15 -3.85 26.22
CA SER A 191 -22.25 -2.90 26.15
C SER A 191 -22.64 -2.59 24.69
N GLU A 192 -23.91 -2.27 24.44
CA GLU A 192 -24.52 -2.03 23.13
C GLU A 192 -23.98 -0.80 22.37
N SER A 193 -22.67 -0.57 22.38
CA SER A 193 -22.08 0.53 21.61
C SER A 193 -21.89 0.12 20.13
N ARG A 194 -22.04 1.06 19.20
CA ARG A 194 -21.81 0.84 17.76
C ARG A 194 -20.40 0.29 17.46
N TRP A 195 -19.42 0.61 18.28
CA TRP A 195 -18.04 0.13 18.21
C TRP A 195 -17.92 -1.36 18.53
N SER A 196 -18.67 -1.86 19.50
CA SER A 196 -18.67 -3.28 19.87
C SER A 196 -19.22 -4.16 18.76
N ALA A 197 -20.29 -3.71 18.09
CA ALA A 197 -20.85 -4.42 16.93
C ALA A 197 -19.85 -4.48 15.75
N THR A 198 -19.15 -3.40 15.47
CA THR A 198 -18.15 -3.38 14.39
C THR A 198 -16.97 -4.31 14.70
N LEU A 199 -16.45 -4.28 15.95
CA LEU A 199 -15.38 -5.19 16.40
C LEU A 199 -15.82 -6.65 16.32
N ARG A 200 -17.05 -6.99 16.73
CA ARG A 200 -17.59 -8.34 16.60
C ARG A 200 -17.57 -8.81 15.16
N HIS A 201 -18.05 -8.01 14.22
CA HIS A 201 -18.04 -8.35 12.80
C HIS A 201 -16.61 -8.51 12.21
N VAL A 202 -15.64 -7.75 12.69
CA VAL A 202 -14.22 -7.93 12.33
C VAL A 202 -13.71 -9.27 12.86
N VAL A 203 -13.99 -9.58 14.13
CA VAL A 203 -13.57 -10.85 14.76
C VAL A 203 -14.22 -12.04 14.08
N GLU A 204 -15.54 -12.00 13.82
CA GLU A 204 -16.24 -13.02 13.04
C GLU A 204 -15.61 -13.21 11.65
N GLY A 205 -15.29 -12.10 10.96
CA GLY A 205 -14.61 -12.14 9.66
C GLY A 205 -13.24 -12.81 9.74
N LEU A 206 -12.46 -12.52 10.77
CA LEU A 206 -11.16 -13.15 11.01
C LEU A 206 -11.27 -14.65 11.27
N HIS A 207 -12.26 -15.09 12.04
CA HIS A 207 -12.51 -16.52 12.27
C HIS A 207 -12.90 -17.25 10.97
N LEU A 208 -13.74 -16.63 10.13
CA LEU A 208 -14.14 -17.19 8.84
C LEU A 208 -12.94 -17.31 7.85
N MET A 209 -12.02 -16.36 7.88
CA MET A 209 -10.79 -16.37 7.07
C MET A 209 -9.68 -17.25 7.65
N GLY A 210 -9.80 -17.70 8.91
CA GLY A 210 -8.78 -18.38 9.71
C GLY A 210 -8.41 -19.80 9.27
N SER A 211 -8.69 -20.19 8.04
CA SER A 211 -8.21 -21.47 7.48
C SER A 211 -6.69 -21.44 7.31
N TRP A 212 -5.95 -22.34 7.98
CA TRP A 212 -4.50 -22.45 7.86
C TRP A 212 -4.01 -22.62 6.42
N ARG A 213 -4.80 -23.32 5.58
CA ARG A 213 -4.50 -23.48 4.16
C ARG A 213 -4.61 -22.14 3.41
N SER A 214 -5.65 -21.37 3.68
CA SER A 214 -5.84 -20.04 3.07
C SER A 214 -4.77 -19.06 3.53
N LEU A 215 -4.47 -18.99 4.82
CA LEU A 215 -3.41 -18.13 5.38
C LEU A 215 -2.03 -18.51 4.84
N GLY A 216 -1.71 -19.80 4.78
CA GLY A 216 -0.45 -20.28 4.21
C GLY A 216 -0.30 -19.95 2.73
N ALA A 217 -1.35 -20.19 1.93
CA ALA A 217 -1.37 -19.83 0.51
C ALA A 217 -1.27 -18.30 0.32
N THR A 218 -2.01 -17.53 1.11
CA THR A 218 -1.94 -16.05 1.10
C THR A 218 -0.53 -15.56 1.43
N SER A 219 0.13 -16.17 2.42
CA SER A 219 1.52 -15.84 2.80
C SER A 219 2.51 -16.13 1.68
N LEU A 220 2.38 -17.27 0.98
CA LEU A 220 3.23 -17.62 -0.17
C LEU A 220 3.00 -16.66 -1.34
N ILE A 221 1.74 -16.29 -1.61
CA ILE A 221 1.43 -15.27 -2.64
C ILE A 221 1.97 -13.91 -2.24
N SER A 222 1.96 -13.55 -0.93
CA SER A 222 2.58 -12.32 -0.44
C SER A 222 4.10 -12.31 -0.62
N LEU A 223 4.76 -13.47 -0.46
CA LEU A 223 6.18 -13.59 -0.79
C LEU A 223 6.42 -13.35 -2.28
N LEU A 224 5.64 -13.99 -3.15
CA LEU A 224 5.73 -13.78 -4.60
C LEU A 224 5.50 -12.29 -4.95
N TYR A 225 4.47 -11.67 -4.35
CA TYR A 225 4.18 -10.26 -4.48
C TYR A 225 5.39 -9.37 -4.11
N LEU A 226 6.06 -9.66 -2.99
CA LEU A 226 7.26 -8.95 -2.56
C LEU A 226 8.43 -9.18 -3.53
N LEU A 227 8.67 -10.42 -3.96
CA LEU A 227 9.75 -10.77 -4.89
C LEU A 227 9.57 -10.06 -6.24
N LEU A 228 8.34 -9.98 -6.76
CA LEU A 228 8.04 -9.22 -7.98
C LEU A 228 8.36 -7.73 -7.82
N GLN A 229 8.03 -7.12 -6.68
CA GLN A 229 8.37 -5.72 -6.41
C GLN A 229 9.88 -5.49 -6.31
N MET A 230 10.59 -6.38 -5.61
CA MET A 230 12.05 -6.34 -5.54
C MET A 230 12.67 -6.48 -6.93
N PHE A 231 12.14 -7.40 -7.74
CA PHE A 231 12.59 -7.60 -9.10
C PHE A 231 12.32 -6.38 -9.99
N SER A 232 11.19 -5.68 -9.83
CA SER A 232 10.92 -4.45 -10.58
C SER A 232 11.99 -3.39 -10.32
N ILE A 233 12.38 -3.17 -9.06
CA ILE A 233 13.46 -2.22 -8.72
C ILE A 233 14.81 -2.72 -9.24
N TYR A 234 15.12 -4.01 -9.06
CA TYR A 234 16.34 -4.61 -9.58
C TYR A 234 16.45 -4.46 -11.10
N ALA A 235 15.38 -4.71 -11.83
CA ALA A 235 15.35 -4.55 -13.28
C ALA A 235 15.57 -3.08 -13.70
N LEU A 236 15.03 -2.11 -12.97
CA LEU A 236 15.29 -0.70 -13.21
C LEU A 236 16.76 -0.33 -12.97
N LEU A 237 17.38 -0.87 -11.89
CA LEU A 237 18.81 -0.67 -11.63
C LEU A 237 19.67 -1.23 -12.77
N ARG A 238 19.32 -2.42 -13.28
CA ARG A 238 20.00 -3.01 -14.44
C ARG A 238 19.78 -2.22 -15.71
N ALA A 239 18.60 -1.61 -15.90
CA ALA A 239 18.29 -0.75 -17.02
C ALA A 239 19.17 0.50 -17.07
N ASP A 240 19.50 1.05 -15.91
CA ASP A 240 20.36 2.23 -15.74
C ASP A 240 21.84 1.85 -15.53
N ALA A 241 22.24 0.63 -15.91
CA ALA A 241 23.57 0.07 -15.80
C ALA A 241 24.20 0.14 -14.39
N MET A 242 23.38 0.26 -13.34
CA MET A 242 23.84 0.21 -11.97
C MET A 242 24.15 -1.23 -11.54
N ASP A 243 25.38 -1.47 -11.09
CA ASP A 243 25.82 -2.80 -10.64
C ASP A 243 25.48 -3.05 -9.17
N LEU A 244 24.18 -3.02 -8.86
CA LEU A 244 23.63 -3.33 -7.56
C LEU A 244 22.98 -4.72 -7.56
N SER A 245 23.14 -5.44 -6.47
CA SER A 245 22.59 -6.79 -6.30
C SER A 245 21.07 -6.75 -6.07
N PHE A 246 20.41 -7.90 -6.26
CA PHE A 246 18.99 -8.08 -5.97
C PHE A 246 18.63 -7.76 -4.51
N TRP A 247 19.52 -8.07 -3.57
CA TRP A 247 19.30 -7.77 -2.15
C TRP A 247 19.46 -6.28 -1.82
N GLN A 248 20.31 -5.55 -2.54
CA GLN A 248 20.37 -4.09 -2.43
C GLN A 248 19.11 -3.44 -2.99
N ALA A 249 18.54 -3.97 -4.08
CA ALA A 249 17.23 -3.54 -4.57
C ALA A 249 16.11 -3.79 -3.53
N ALA A 250 16.17 -4.91 -2.79
CA ALA A 250 15.29 -5.17 -1.66
C ALA A 250 15.42 -4.12 -0.55
N GLY A 251 16.65 -3.69 -0.24
CA GLY A 251 16.94 -2.62 0.71
C GLY A 251 16.35 -1.28 0.26
N ILE A 252 16.54 -0.91 -1.00
CA ILE A 252 15.96 0.30 -1.59
C ILE A 252 14.44 0.28 -1.46
N LEU A 253 13.79 -0.84 -1.87
CA LEU A 253 12.34 -1.01 -1.72
C LEU A 253 11.89 -0.83 -0.27
N THR A 254 12.59 -1.46 0.67
CA THR A 254 12.25 -1.41 2.09
C THR A 254 12.33 0.02 2.63
N ILE A 255 13.40 0.76 2.32
CA ILE A 255 13.57 2.15 2.76
C ILE A 255 12.48 3.05 2.17
N ILE A 256 12.15 2.90 0.89
CA ILE A 256 11.06 3.65 0.24
C ILE A 256 9.74 3.33 0.94
N ARG A 257 9.45 2.07 1.22
CA ARG A 257 8.22 1.64 1.90
C ARG A 257 8.10 2.20 3.31
N LEU A 258 9.19 2.18 4.08
CA LEU A 258 9.24 2.75 5.43
C LEU A 258 9.02 4.26 5.41
N ALA A 259 9.70 4.98 4.54
CA ALA A 259 9.54 6.42 4.40
C ALA A 259 8.10 6.79 4.04
N THR A 260 7.48 6.04 3.12
CA THR A 260 6.13 6.32 2.65
C THR A 260 5.01 5.89 3.61
N VAL A 261 5.30 5.33 4.79
CA VAL A 261 4.31 5.16 5.88
C VAL A 261 3.84 6.51 6.42
N VAL A 262 4.72 7.50 6.46
CA VAL A 262 4.39 8.87 6.91
C VAL A 262 3.36 9.49 5.96
N PRO A 263 2.34 10.21 6.48
CA PRO A 263 1.41 10.98 5.65
C PRO A 263 2.16 11.95 4.73
N ASN A 264 1.90 11.86 3.43
CA ASN A 264 2.61 12.61 2.39
C ASN A 264 1.64 13.05 1.28
N ALA A 265 2.17 13.71 0.24
CA ALA A 265 1.38 14.09 -0.93
C ALA A 265 0.83 12.85 -1.67
N PRO A 266 -0.25 13.02 -2.45
CA PRO A 266 -0.73 11.99 -3.37
C PRO A 266 0.41 11.45 -4.23
N GLY A 267 0.39 10.16 -4.53
CA GLY A 267 1.41 9.50 -5.32
C GLY A 267 2.76 9.33 -4.64
N ASN A 268 2.91 9.69 -3.37
CA ASN A 268 4.20 9.69 -2.64
C ASN A 268 5.29 10.57 -3.31
N LEU A 269 4.91 11.44 -4.26
CA LEU A 269 5.84 12.29 -4.99
C LEU A 269 6.72 13.10 -4.03
N GLY A 270 8.00 13.17 -4.32
CA GLY A 270 9.00 13.83 -3.50
C GLY A 270 9.52 12.94 -2.38
N LEU A 271 8.66 12.43 -1.50
CA LEU A 271 9.11 11.59 -0.38
C LEU A 271 9.66 10.23 -0.85
N ALA A 272 9.01 9.57 -1.82
CA ALA A 272 9.53 8.34 -2.40
C ALA A 272 10.84 8.57 -3.16
N ASN A 273 10.95 9.69 -3.89
CA ASN A 273 12.18 10.08 -4.58
C ASN A 273 13.31 10.33 -3.59
N ALA A 274 13.07 11.12 -2.54
CA ALA A 274 14.07 11.38 -1.51
C ALA A 274 14.51 10.10 -0.80
N ALA A 275 13.57 9.22 -0.45
CA ALA A 275 13.87 7.93 0.16
C ALA A 275 14.72 7.03 -0.76
N CYS A 276 14.41 7.03 -2.06
CA CYS A 276 15.18 6.30 -3.07
C CYS A 276 16.62 6.84 -3.16
N VAL A 277 16.78 8.16 -3.24
CA VAL A 277 18.10 8.81 -3.26
C VAL A 277 18.90 8.46 -2.01
N LEU A 278 18.30 8.58 -0.82
CA LEU A 278 18.94 8.22 0.44
C LEU A 278 19.33 6.74 0.49
N ALA A 279 18.46 5.85 0.01
CA ALA A 279 18.75 4.42 -0.05
C ALA A 279 19.93 4.09 -0.97
N LEU A 280 19.99 4.70 -2.16
CA LEU A 280 21.09 4.53 -3.11
C LEU A 280 22.41 5.07 -2.55
N ARG A 281 22.37 6.18 -1.81
CA ARG A 281 23.53 6.73 -1.12
C ARG A 281 24.12 5.79 -0.05
N LEU A 282 23.30 4.94 0.56
CA LEU A 282 23.80 3.89 1.48
C LEU A 282 24.59 2.79 0.77
N PHE A 283 24.44 2.69 -0.55
CA PHE A 283 25.18 1.76 -1.41
C PHE A 283 26.24 2.46 -2.27
N ASP A 284 26.71 3.64 -1.82
CA ASP A 284 27.79 4.43 -2.42
C ASP A 284 27.51 4.94 -3.86
N VAL A 285 26.24 4.95 -4.29
CA VAL A 285 25.85 5.54 -5.58
C VAL A 285 26.01 7.06 -5.54
N GLU A 286 26.52 7.67 -6.60
CA GLU A 286 26.67 9.13 -6.68
C GLU A 286 25.33 9.85 -6.58
N ILE A 287 25.32 11.05 -6.00
CA ILE A 287 24.10 11.81 -5.70
C ILE A 287 23.29 12.15 -6.97
N ASN A 288 23.97 12.48 -8.08
CA ASN A 288 23.30 12.85 -9.32
C ASN A 288 22.67 11.62 -10.00
N ASP A 289 23.39 10.50 -10.01
CA ASP A 289 22.87 9.22 -10.52
C ASP A 289 21.69 8.73 -9.68
N ALA A 290 21.81 8.83 -8.35
CA ALA A 290 20.71 8.49 -7.45
C ALA A 290 19.45 9.35 -7.67
N LYS A 291 19.62 10.65 -7.93
CA LYS A 291 18.50 11.55 -8.27
C LYS A 291 17.87 11.18 -9.60
N THR A 292 18.69 10.96 -10.62
CA THR A 292 18.25 10.55 -11.97
C THR A 292 17.48 9.25 -11.91
N PHE A 293 18.06 8.22 -11.27
CA PHE A 293 17.39 6.94 -11.07
C PHE A 293 16.06 7.07 -10.34
N SER A 294 15.99 7.89 -9.29
CA SER A 294 14.75 8.06 -8.53
C SER A 294 13.61 8.61 -9.37
N MET A 295 13.90 9.48 -10.34
CA MET A 295 12.91 10.03 -11.27
C MET A 295 12.48 9.00 -12.32
N ILE A 296 13.44 8.25 -12.86
CA ILE A 296 13.17 7.15 -13.81
C ILE A 296 12.29 6.10 -13.12
N MET A 297 12.67 5.67 -11.93
CA MET A 297 11.92 4.70 -11.14
C MET A 297 10.49 5.18 -10.88
N PHE A 298 10.33 6.43 -10.42
CA PHE A 298 9.02 7.00 -10.16
C PHE A 298 8.15 7.01 -11.40
N ALA A 299 8.68 7.47 -12.54
CA ALA A 299 7.96 7.48 -13.80
C ALA A 299 7.61 6.08 -14.30
N ALA A 300 8.57 5.15 -14.27
CA ALA A 300 8.40 3.78 -14.77
C ALA A 300 7.34 2.97 -13.99
N LEU A 301 7.20 3.21 -12.68
CA LEU A 301 6.23 2.50 -11.84
C LEU A 301 4.88 3.24 -11.75
N THR A 302 4.90 4.59 -11.73
CA THR A 302 3.67 5.38 -11.53
C THR A 302 2.87 5.55 -12.82
N VAL A 303 3.50 5.77 -13.97
CA VAL A 303 2.77 6.01 -15.23
C VAL A 303 1.93 4.80 -15.66
N PRO A 304 2.42 3.56 -15.67
CA PRO A 304 1.60 2.39 -15.99
C PRO A 304 0.47 2.17 -14.98
N LEU A 305 0.70 2.43 -13.70
CA LEU A 305 -0.32 2.37 -12.67
C LEU A 305 -1.45 3.38 -12.92
N LEU A 306 -1.10 4.64 -13.21
CA LEU A 306 -2.08 5.69 -13.54
C LEU A 306 -2.89 5.33 -14.78
N ALA A 307 -2.23 4.85 -15.83
CA ALA A 307 -2.90 4.42 -17.06
C ALA A 307 -3.86 3.25 -16.79
N GLY A 308 -3.41 2.20 -16.11
CA GLY A 308 -4.23 1.05 -15.77
C GLY A 308 -5.39 1.40 -14.84
N GLY A 309 -5.16 2.29 -13.88
CA GLY A 309 -6.18 2.78 -12.96
C GLY A 309 -7.24 3.66 -13.64
N ALA A 310 -6.82 4.54 -14.56
CA ALA A 310 -7.72 5.35 -15.36
C ALA A 310 -8.61 4.46 -16.26
N ILE A 311 -8.01 3.47 -16.94
CA ILE A 311 -8.73 2.49 -17.75
C ILE A 311 -9.73 1.70 -16.88
N ALA A 312 -9.30 1.19 -15.72
CA ALA A 312 -10.17 0.44 -14.81
C ALA A 312 -11.35 1.30 -14.32
N THR A 313 -11.11 2.58 -14.03
CA THR A 313 -12.16 3.53 -13.63
C THR A 313 -13.14 3.80 -14.77
N ALA A 314 -12.64 4.05 -15.99
CA ALA A 314 -13.45 4.30 -17.16
C ALA A 314 -14.34 3.09 -17.51
N LEU A 315 -13.79 1.87 -17.45
CA LEU A 315 -14.53 0.61 -17.72
C LEU A 315 -15.63 0.33 -16.71
N THR A 316 -15.54 0.89 -15.50
CA THR A 316 -16.58 0.71 -14.46
C THR A 316 -17.59 1.84 -14.42
N GLY A 317 -17.38 2.94 -15.16
CA GLY A 317 -18.27 4.11 -15.16
C GLY A 317 -18.40 4.81 -13.81
N LEU A 318 -17.41 4.65 -12.93
CA LEU A 318 -17.44 5.17 -11.56
C LEU A 318 -16.82 6.56 -11.48
N ASP A 319 -17.50 7.48 -10.79
CA ASP A 319 -16.95 8.77 -10.42
C ASP A 319 -16.16 8.66 -9.10
N LEU A 320 -14.85 8.94 -9.15
CA LEU A 320 -13.96 8.88 -7.98
C LEU A 320 -14.37 9.86 -6.87
N GLY A 321 -14.91 11.04 -7.23
CA GLY A 321 -15.37 12.02 -6.27
C GLY A 321 -16.58 11.54 -5.48
N GLU A 322 -17.51 10.87 -6.16
CA GLU A 322 -18.68 10.26 -5.55
C GLU A 322 -18.32 9.03 -4.71
N LEU A 323 -17.42 8.17 -5.20
CA LEU A 323 -16.87 7.05 -4.47
C LEU A 323 -16.19 7.47 -3.16
N HIS A 324 -15.38 8.52 -3.22
CA HIS A 324 -14.71 9.05 -2.03
C HIS A 324 -15.72 9.52 -0.96
N LYS A 325 -16.76 10.25 -1.36
CA LYS A 325 -17.83 10.70 -0.44
C LYS A 325 -18.57 9.51 0.18
N ARG A 326 -18.91 8.51 -0.61
CA ARG A 326 -19.66 7.32 -0.17
C ARG A 326 -18.83 6.37 0.68
N ALA A 327 -17.58 6.14 0.32
CA ALA A 327 -16.68 5.32 1.13
C ALA A 327 -16.48 5.91 2.54
N ARG A 328 -16.48 7.25 2.66
CA ARG A 328 -16.44 7.94 3.96
C ARG A 328 -17.75 7.90 4.74
N SER A 329 -18.87 7.96 4.06
CA SER A 329 -20.20 7.97 4.73
C SER A 329 -20.72 6.57 5.07
N GLY A 330 -20.08 5.48 4.59
CA GLY A 330 -20.59 4.12 4.71
C GLY A 330 -21.91 3.87 3.96
N ALA A 331 -22.31 4.80 3.06
CA ALA A 331 -23.55 4.76 2.32
C ALA A 331 -23.50 3.71 1.18
N ARG A 332 -24.61 3.06 0.88
CA ARG A 332 -24.71 2.14 -0.27
C ARG A 332 -24.55 2.90 -1.59
N PRO A 333 -23.73 2.42 -2.55
CA PRO A 333 -23.60 3.05 -3.86
C PRO A 333 -24.84 2.89 -4.74
N PRO A 334 -24.99 3.72 -5.80
CA PRO A 334 -26.02 3.51 -6.81
C PRO A 334 -25.76 2.19 -7.51
N HIS A 335 -26.84 1.49 -7.83
CA HIS A 335 -26.78 0.30 -8.65
C HIS A 335 -26.02 0.63 -9.94
N ALA A 336 -24.90 -0.04 -10.19
CA ALA A 336 -24.38 -0.12 -11.53
C ALA A 336 -25.52 -0.71 -12.38
N THR A 337 -26.02 0.05 -13.34
CA THR A 337 -27.02 -0.42 -14.30
C THR A 337 -26.53 -1.75 -14.85
N PRO A 338 -27.30 -2.83 -14.77
CA PRO A 338 -26.91 -4.08 -15.42
C PRO A 338 -26.77 -3.74 -16.91
N SER A 339 -25.59 -3.95 -17.44
CA SER A 339 -25.40 -3.94 -18.90
C SER A 339 -26.45 -4.83 -19.52
N ALA A 340 -27.17 -4.30 -20.52
CA ALA A 340 -28.32 -4.89 -21.19
C ALA A 340 -27.99 -6.16 -22.00
N GLU A 341 -27.46 -7.19 -21.35
CA GLU A 341 -27.07 -8.48 -21.96
C GLU A 341 -27.71 -9.68 -21.26
N SER A 342 -28.91 -9.54 -20.75
CA SER A 342 -29.72 -10.72 -20.36
C SER A 342 -31.18 -10.63 -20.83
N LYS A 343 -31.40 -10.12 -22.05
CA LYS A 343 -32.62 -10.35 -22.79
C LYS A 343 -32.26 -11.02 -24.10
N GLY A 344 -32.25 -12.33 -24.12
CA GLY A 344 -32.10 -13.13 -25.32
C GLY A 344 -31.53 -14.50 -25.02
N LEU A 345 -32.34 -15.41 -24.58
CA LEU A 345 -32.47 -16.86 -24.83
C LEU A 345 -32.95 -17.59 -23.58
#